data_394af4d1c53ef9f2ce129710d8b44004
#
_entry.id   394af4d1c53ef9f2ce129710d8b44004
#
_cell.length_a   1.000
_cell.length_b   1.000
_cell.length_c   1.000
_cell.angle_alpha   90.00
_cell.angle_beta   90.00
_cell.angle_gamma   90.00
#
_symmetry.space_group_name_H-M   'P 1'
#
loop_
_entity.id
_entity.type
_entity.pdbx_description
1 polymer ?
#
loop_
_entity_poly.entity_id
_entity_poly.type
_entity_poly.pdbx_seq_one_letter_code
_entity_poly.pdbx_strand_id
1 'polypeptide(L)'
;MLPDKYIQQGSGITYMYFRKFKLRFVDTYKFCLSPLADLRKTYDIKTEKGYFPHHFNLPENQNYVGSYPSIEMYGPKNMSPKANVEFNKWYAEVKNDVFDFKKEFKKYCLLDVELLSKAILTFRQIFQTSKDLDPWRYVTLPSMCKDMFFKKVPS
;
A
#
# COMPACT_ATOMS: atom_id res chain seq x y z
N MET A 1 15.82 -5.71 -19.97
CA MET A 1 16.88 -4.78 -19.48
C MET A 1 17.07 -5.04 -17.99
N LEU A 2 18.31 -5.25 -17.53
CA LEU A 2 18.62 -5.44 -16.11
C LEU A 2 18.94 -4.07 -15.44
N PRO A 3 18.69 -3.93 -14.13
CA PRO A 3 19.08 -2.72 -13.39
C PRO A 3 20.61 -2.62 -13.30
N ASP A 4 21.14 -1.39 -13.31
CA ASP A 4 22.59 -1.13 -13.10
C ASP A 4 23.01 -1.43 -11.65
N LYS A 5 22.09 -1.27 -10.72
CA LYS A 5 22.28 -1.59 -9.30
C LYS A 5 20.97 -2.06 -8.69
N TYR A 6 21.02 -3.11 -7.86
CA TYR A 6 19.89 -3.53 -7.05
C TYR A 6 20.35 -4.03 -5.68
N ILE A 7 19.44 -3.99 -4.72
CA ILE A 7 19.62 -4.56 -3.39
C ILE A 7 18.44 -5.48 -3.15
N GLN A 8 18.73 -6.74 -2.92
CA GLN A 8 17.76 -7.80 -2.63
C GLN A 8 17.89 -8.24 -1.17
N GLN A 9 16.76 -8.51 -0.54
CA GLN A 9 16.69 -9.07 0.80
C GLN A 9 15.67 -10.21 0.81
N GLY A 10 16.15 -11.44 0.96
CA GLY A 10 15.32 -12.63 0.75
C GLY A 10 14.80 -12.69 -0.70
N SER A 11 13.50 -12.89 -0.86
CA SER A 11 12.83 -12.89 -2.18
C SER A 11 12.43 -11.49 -2.66
N GLY A 12 12.54 -10.47 -1.81
CA GLY A 12 12.11 -9.10 -2.12
C GLY A 12 13.25 -8.21 -2.61
N ILE A 13 12.93 -7.29 -3.52
CA ILE A 13 13.86 -6.26 -3.99
C ILE A 13 13.58 -4.98 -3.20
N THR A 14 14.59 -4.52 -2.44
CA THR A 14 14.49 -3.30 -1.62
C THR A 14 14.79 -2.04 -2.42
N TYR A 15 15.68 -2.17 -3.42
CA TYR A 15 16.13 -1.04 -4.22
C TYR A 15 16.53 -1.49 -5.62
N MET A 16 16.18 -0.70 -6.65
CA MET A 16 16.70 -0.85 -8.02
C MET A 16 17.02 0.53 -8.60
N TYR A 17 18.08 0.58 -9.41
CA TYR A 17 18.47 1.79 -10.13
C TYR A 17 18.76 1.49 -11.60
N PHE A 18 18.20 2.31 -12.47
CA PHE A 18 18.43 2.29 -13.91
C PHE A 18 19.08 3.61 -14.32
N ARG A 19 20.39 3.59 -14.58
CA ARG A 19 21.19 4.79 -14.92
C ARG A 19 20.68 5.48 -16.17
N LYS A 20 20.38 4.69 -17.22
CA LYS A 20 19.88 5.21 -18.50
C LYS A 20 18.66 6.13 -18.36
N PHE A 21 17.77 5.79 -17.43
CA PHE A 21 16.53 6.53 -17.20
C PHE A 21 16.60 7.45 -15.98
N LYS A 22 17.71 7.45 -15.24
CA LYS A 22 17.84 8.10 -13.93
C LYS A 22 16.70 7.70 -12.96
N LEU A 23 16.22 6.48 -13.07
CA LEU A 23 15.05 5.97 -12.36
C LEU A 23 15.49 5.08 -11.19
N ARG A 24 14.90 5.35 -10.02
CA ARG A 24 15.09 4.58 -8.79
C ARG A 24 13.76 4.00 -8.33
N PHE A 25 13.76 2.72 -8.00
CA PHE A 25 12.67 2.05 -7.30
C PHE A 25 13.13 1.77 -5.88
N VAL A 26 12.28 2.08 -4.91
CA VAL A 26 12.56 1.89 -3.49
C VAL A 26 11.34 1.24 -2.86
N ASP A 27 11.57 0.19 -2.04
CA ASP A 27 10.51 -0.43 -1.27
C ASP A 27 10.11 0.47 -0.10
N THR A 28 8.94 1.07 -0.19
CA THR A 28 8.42 2.01 0.82
C THR A 28 8.13 1.35 2.16
N TYR A 29 7.93 0.02 2.20
CA TYR A 29 7.80 -0.73 3.45
C TYR A 29 9.05 -0.64 4.32
N LYS A 30 10.23 -0.35 3.75
CA LYS A 30 11.48 -0.12 4.50
C LYS A 30 11.51 1.23 5.25
N PHE A 31 10.54 2.09 5.01
CA PHE A 31 10.35 3.37 5.71
C PHE A 31 9.12 3.35 6.61
N CYS A 32 8.04 2.74 6.16
CA CYS A 32 6.76 2.67 6.87
C CYS A 32 6.43 1.21 7.12
N LEU A 33 6.90 0.66 8.26
CA LEU A 33 6.74 -0.75 8.66
C LEU A 33 5.32 -1.04 9.18
N SER A 34 4.31 -0.56 8.47
CA SER A 34 2.92 -0.73 8.87
C SER A 34 2.08 -1.23 7.70
N PRO A 35 1.06 -2.06 7.97
CA PRO A 35 0.07 -2.43 6.95
C PRO A 35 -0.58 -1.19 6.33
N LEU A 36 -0.99 -1.28 5.06
CA LEU A 36 -1.61 -0.18 4.32
C LEU A 36 -2.85 0.40 5.05
N ALA A 37 -3.64 -0.46 5.67
CA ALA A 37 -4.82 -0.06 6.45
C ALA A 37 -4.46 0.84 7.66
N ASP A 38 -3.28 0.64 8.26
CA ASP A 38 -2.84 1.44 9.40
C ASP A 38 -2.25 2.77 8.95
N LEU A 39 -1.62 2.84 7.77
CA LEU A 39 -1.16 4.10 7.17
C LEU A 39 -2.32 5.09 6.97
N ARG A 40 -3.51 4.59 6.62
CA ARG A 40 -4.72 5.40 6.52
C ARG A 40 -5.03 6.14 7.83
N LYS A 41 -4.94 5.44 8.97
CA LYS A 41 -5.20 6.03 10.29
C LYS A 41 -4.07 6.95 10.71
N THR A 42 -2.82 6.52 10.51
CA THR A 42 -1.61 7.25 10.92
C THR A 42 -1.55 8.64 10.26
N TYR A 43 -1.95 8.74 8.99
CA TYR A 43 -1.86 9.99 8.21
C TYR A 43 -3.22 10.67 7.98
N ASP A 44 -4.28 10.25 8.70
CA ASP A 44 -5.66 10.76 8.55
C ASP A 44 -6.12 10.88 7.10
N ILE A 45 -5.84 9.83 6.31
CA ILE A 45 -6.14 9.83 4.88
C ILE A 45 -7.63 9.53 4.68
N LYS A 46 -8.35 10.51 4.16
CA LYS A 46 -9.77 10.39 3.80
C LYS A 46 -9.90 9.75 2.42
N THR A 47 -9.95 8.44 2.38
CA THR A 47 -10.27 7.65 1.18
C THR A 47 -11.37 6.67 1.51
N GLU A 48 -12.14 6.29 0.50
CA GLU A 48 -13.09 5.18 0.66
C GLU A 48 -12.34 3.89 1.02
N LYS A 49 -12.97 3.06 1.84
CA LYS A 49 -12.45 1.73 2.12
C LYS A 49 -12.93 0.79 1.02
N GLY A 50 -12.00 0.27 0.23
CA GLY A 50 -12.29 -0.78 -0.74
C GLY A 50 -12.44 -2.13 -0.05
N TYR A 51 -13.39 -2.93 -0.50
CA TYR A 51 -13.49 -4.35 -0.17
C TYR A 51 -13.39 -5.16 -1.45
N PHE A 52 -12.59 -6.22 -1.41
CA PHE A 52 -12.44 -7.12 -2.55
C PHE A 52 -12.49 -8.58 -2.08
N PRO A 53 -13.19 -9.48 -2.79
CA PRO A 53 -13.30 -10.88 -2.40
C PRO A 53 -12.03 -11.65 -2.76
N HIS A 54 -11.00 -11.58 -1.92
CA HIS A 54 -9.68 -12.17 -2.21
C HIS A 54 -9.71 -13.66 -2.45
N HIS A 55 -10.61 -14.40 -1.77
CA HIS A 55 -10.78 -15.85 -1.99
C HIS A 55 -11.50 -16.18 -3.31
N PHE A 56 -12.14 -15.19 -3.93
CA PHE A 56 -12.78 -15.32 -5.26
C PHE A 56 -11.79 -15.02 -6.40
N ASN A 57 -10.60 -14.53 -6.09
CA ASN A 57 -9.58 -14.18 -7.07
C ASN A 57 -8.85 -15.43 -7.58
N LEU A 58 -9.54 -16.21 -8.38
CA LEU A 58 -9.06 -17.43 -9.03
C LEU A 58 -9.00 -17.22 -10.55
N PRO A 59 -8.14 -17.97 -11.28
CA PRO A 59 -8.02 -17.84 -12.75
C PRO A 59 -9.36 -17.94 -13.49
N GLU A 60 -10.24 -18.84 -13.06
CA GLU A 60 -11.56 -19.07 -13.64
C GLU A 60 -12.52 -17.90 -13.45
N ASN A 61 -12.33 -17.07 -12.42
CA ASN A 61 -13.22 -15.96 -12.07
C ASN A 61 -12.79 -14.62 -12.69
N GLN A 62 -11.69 -14.56 -13.43
CA GLN A 62 -11.14 -13.30 -13.96
C GLN A 62 -12.06 -12.56 -14.95
N ASN A 63 -13.03 -13.24 -15.51
CA ASN A 63 -14.03 -12.67 -16.44
C ASN A 63 -15.45 -12.73 -15.86
N TYR A 64 -15.60 -13.00 -14.58
CA TYR A 64 -16.91 -13.16 -13.96
C TYR A 64 -17.68 -11.85 -13.94
N VAL A 65 -18.95 -11.92 -14.38
CA VAL A 65 -19.96 -10.88 -14.24
C VAL A 65 -21.24 -11.56 -13.75
N GLY A 66 -21.74 -11.15 -12.61
CA GLY A 66 -22.92 -11.80 -12.00
C GLY A 66 -23.23 -11.24 -10.63
N SER A 67 -23.82 -12.05 -9.76
CA SER A 67 -24.11 -11.66 -8.37
C SER A 67 -22.82 -11.43 -7.59
N TYR A 68 -22.88 -10.57 -6.57
CA TYR A 68 -21.77 -10.40 -5.65
C TYR A 68 -21.35 -11.73 -5.02
N PRO A 69 -20.04 -12.04 -4.96
CA PRO A 69 -19.53 -13.23 -4.27
C PRO A 69 -19.99 -13.28 -2.81
N SER A 70 -20.16 -14.49 -2.29
CA SER A 70 -20.63 -14.68 -0.90
C SER A 70 -19.67 -14.04 0.12
N ILE A 71 -20.19 -13.73 1.30
CA ILE A 71 -19.46 -13.06 2.39
C ILE A 71 -18.15 -13.77 2.72
N GLU A 72 -18.12 -15.10 2.66
CA GLU A 72 -16.95 -15.93 2.96
C GLU A 72 -15.77 -15.62 2.06
N MET A 73 -16.02 -15.20 0.80
CA MET A 73 -14.99 -14.86 -0.17
C MET A 73 -14.17 -13.61 0.22
N TYR A 74 -14.70 -12.82 1.15
CA TYR A 74 -14.02 -11.62 1.69
C TYR A 74 -13.19 -11.90 2.95
N GLY A 75 -13.22 -13.13 3.49
CA GLY A 75 -12.46 -13.52 4.68
C GLY A 75 -12.91 -12.82 5.97
N PRO A 76 -14.21 -12.76 6.31
CA PRO A 76 -14.71 -11.99 7.46
C PRO A 76 -14.14 -12.45 8.80
N LYS A 77 -13.71 -13.70 8.91
CA LYS A 77 -13.08 -14.26 10.11
C LYS A 77 -11.77 -13.58 10.49
N ASN A 78 -11.10 -12.96 9.52
CA ASN A 78 -9.84 -12.25 9.72
C ASN A 78 -10.04 -10.76 10.03
N MET A 79 -11.27 -10.28 10.06
CA MET A 79 -11.60 -8.89 10.35
C MET A 79 -11.76 -8.67 11.85
N SER A 80 -11.33 -7.50 12.34
CA SER A 80 -11.66 -7.09 13.70
C SER A 80 -13.20 -6.92 13.86
N PRO A 81 -13.76 -7.01 15.08
CA PRO A 81 -15.21 -6.85 15.28
C PRO A 81 -15.76 -5.56 14.67
N LYS A 82 -15.05 -4.43 14.85
CA LYS A 82 -15.43 -3.13 14.26
C LYS A 82 -15.39 -3.16 12.73
N ALA A 83 -14.32 -3.71 12.14
CA ALA A 83 -14.19 -3.81 10.69
C ALA A 83 -15.26 -4.73 10.08
N ASN A 84 -15.67 -5.77 10.80
CA ASN A 84 -16.71 -6.69 10.35
C ASN A 84 -18.09 -6.01 10.33
N VAL A 85 -18.41 -5.16 11.31
CA VAL A 85 -19.65 -4.37 11.31
C VAL A 85 -19.69 -3.42 10.10
N GLU A 86 -18.59 -2.71 9.84
CA GLU A 86 -18.49 -1.80 8.69
C GLU A 86 -18.62 -2.56 7.36
N PHE A 87 -17.98 -3.72 7.26
CA PHE A 87 -18.04 -4.60 6.09
C PHE A 87 -19.47 -5.10 5.85
N ASN A 88 -20.15 -5.62 6.88
CA ASN A 88 -21.51 -6.15 6.74
C ASN A 88 -22.51 -5.07 6.29
N LYS A 89 -22.34 -3.82 6.78
CA LYS A 89 -23.14 -2.68 6.34
C LYS A 89 -22.92 -2.43 4.85
N TRP A 90 -21.68 -2.30 4.42
CA TRP A 90 -21.33 -2.12 3.00
C TRP A 90 -21.84 -3.27 2.13
N TYR A 91 -21.65 -4.52 2.57
CA TYR A 91 -22.08 -5.69 1.80
C TYR A 91 -23.60 -5.74 1.63
N ALA A 92 -24.36 -5.36 2.65
CA ALA A 92 -25.82 -5.29 2.58
C ALA A 92 -26.30 -4.27 1.51
N GLU A 93 -25.55 -3.20 1.29
CA GLU A 93 -25.83 -2.19 0.27
C GLU A 93 -25.57 -2.70 -1.17
N VAL A 94 -24.47 -3.46 -1.36
CA VAL A 94 -24.03 -3.84 -2.72
C VAL A 94 -24.42 -5.26 -3.16
N LYS A 95 -24.82 -6.15 -2.26
CA LYS A 95 -25.05 -7.58 -2.53
C LYS A 95 -26.06 -7.87 -3.65
N ASN A 96 -26.97 -6.94 -3.91
CA ASN A 96 -28.01 -7.07 -4.94
C ASN A 96 -27.59 -6.44 -6.29
N ASP A 97 -26.43 -5.79 -6.34
CA ASP A 97 -25.89 -5.20 -7.56
C ASP A 97 -25.17 -6.26 -8.40
N VAL A 98 -24.75 -5.86 -9.60
CA VAL A 98 -23.93 -6.71 -10.47
C VAL A 98 -22.47 -6.53 -10.15
N PHE A 99 -21.82 -7.63 -9.76
CA PHE A 99 -20.37 -7.70 -9.57
C PHE A 99 -19.69 -7.99 -10.92
N ASP A 100 -18.85 -7.06 -11.37
CA ASP A 100 -17.95 -7.25 -12.50
C ASP A 100 -16.51 -7.36 -11.97
N PHE A 101 -15.94 -8.55 -12.02
CA PHE A 101 -14.62 -8.83 -11.42
C PHE A 101 -13.55 -7.83 -11.87
N LYS A 102 -13.46 -7.55 -13.18
CA LYS A 102 -12.41 -6.66 -13.70
C LYS A 102 -12.58 -5.22 -13.22
N LYS A 103 -13.81 -4.74 -13.15
CA LYS A 103 -14.10 -3.38 -12.67
C LYS A 103 -13.81 -3.25 -11.18
N GLU A 104 -14.31 -4.20 -10.39
CA GLU A 104 -14.11 -4.17 -8.93
C GLU A 104 -12.64 -4.37 -8.55
N PHE A 105 -11.93 -5.28 -9.24
CA PHE A 105 -10.50 -5.48 -9.04
C PHE A 105 -9.68 -4.22 -9.38
N LYS A 106 -9.98 -3.60 -10.53
CA LYS A 106 -9.33 -2.34 -10.92
C LYS A 106 -9.61 -1.23 -9.92
N LYS A 107 -10.87 -1.08 -9.48
CA LYS A 107 -11.27 -0.09 -8.47
C LYS A 107 -10.51 -0.31 -7.17
N TYR A 108 -10.46 -1.55 -6.68
CA TYR A 108 -9.74 -1.91 -5.47
C TYR A 108 -8.25 -1.58 -5.57
N CYS A 109 -7.58 -1.99 -6.66
CA CYS A 109 -6.16 -1.69 -6.87
C CYS A 109 -5.88 -0.18 -6.94
N LEU A 110 -6.75 0.60 -7.58
CA LEU A 110 -6.59 2.06 -7.65
C LEU A 110 -6.72 2.73 -6.29
N LEU A 111 -7.66 2.27 -5.44
CA LEU A 111 -7.81 2.77 -4.07
C LEU A 111 -6.58 2.48 -3.21
N ASP A 112 -6.02 1.27 -3.33
CA ASP A 112 -4.79 0.89 -2.62
C ASP A 112 -3.58 1.75 -3.06
N VAL A 113 -3.43 1.97 -4.37
CA VAL A 113 -2.37 2.84 -4.92
C VAL A 113 -2.55 4.29 -4.47
N GLU A 114 -3.78 4.81 -4.48
CA GLU A 114 -4.08 6.17 -4.02
C GLU A 114 -3.76 6.33 -2.54
N LEU A 115 -4.19 5.38 -1.72
CA LEU A 115 -3.91 5.39 -0.28
C LEU A 115 -2.40 5.35 0.00
N LEU A 116 -1.68 4.43 -0.64
CA LEU A 116 -0.24 4.32 -0.51
C LEU A 116 0.45 5.62 -0.95
N SER A 117 0.08 6.17 -2.09
CA SER A 117 0.67 7.41 -2.63
C SER A 117 0.50 8.58 -1.66
N LYS A 118 -0.71 8.77 -1.12
CA LYS A 118 -1.00 9.82 -0.13
C LYS A 118 -0.17 9.63 1.15
N ALA A 119 -0.12 8.40 1.68
CA ALA A 119 0.64 8.09 2.88
C ALA A 119 2.14 8.40 2.71
N ILE A 120 2.71 7.97 1.60
CA ILE A 120 4.14 8.12 1.31
C ILE A 120 4.52 9.59 1.03
N LEU A 121 3.66 10.33 0.35
CA LEU A 121 3.87 11.76 0.14
C LEU A 121 3.77 12.55 1.46
N THR A 122 2.80 12.21 2.32
CA THR A 122 2.68 12.81 3.65
C THR A 122 3.91 12.49 4.52
N PHE A 123 4.36 11.23 4.53
CA PHE A 123 5.60 10.84 5.21
C PHE A 123 6.79 11.69 4.73
N ARG A 124 6.99 11.81 3.41
CA ARG A 124 8.05 12.62 2.83
C ARG A 124 7.96 14.08 3.28
N GLN A 125 6.77 14.68 3.21
CA GLN A 125 6.55 16.06 3.59
C GLN A 125 6.88 16.33 5.07
N ILE A 126 6.51 15.42 5.98
CA ILE A 126 6.85 15.54 7.40
C ILE A 126 8.36 15.67 7.60
N PHE A 127 9.16 14.84 6.94
CA PHE A 127 10.61 14.90 7.08
C PHE A 127 11.23 16.11 6.38
N GLN A 128 10.74 16.48 5.22
CA GLN A 128 11.21 17.69 4.51
C GLN A 128 10.93 18.95 5.33
N THR A 129 9.72 19.07 5.90
CA THR A 129 9.33 20.27 6.66
C THR A 129 10.01 20.33 8.02
N SER A 130 10.07 19.21 8.76
CA SER A 130 10.54 19.22 10.15
C SER A 130 12.04 19.05 10.32
N LYS A 131 12.73 18.48 9.32
CA LYS A 131 14.15 18.09 9.43
C LYS A 131 15.00 18.52 8.24
N ASP A 132 14.44 19.21 7.24
CA ASP A 132 15.10 19.55 5.98
C ASP A 132 15.78 18.33 5.33
N LEU A 133 15.06 17.19 5.33
CA LEU A 133 15.60 15.91 4.91
C LEU A 133 14.63 15.22 3.95
N ASP A 134 15.11 14.80 2.79
CA ASP A 134 14.32 13.99 1.86
C ASP A 134 14.56 12.50 2.10
N PRO A 135 13.55 11.76 2.62
CA PRO A 135 13.66 10.32 2.87
C PRO A 135 14.08 9.51 1.64
N TRP A 136 13.71 9.98 0.45
CA TRP A 136 14.01 9.27 -0.80
C TRP A 136 15.48 9.34 -1.25
N ARG A 137 16.33 10.03 -0.50
CA ARG A 137 17.79 9.96 -0.67
C ARG A 137 18.37 8.69 -0.07
N TYR A 138 17.61 8.00 0.77
CA TYR A 138 18.01 6.80 1.50
C TYR A 138 17.32 5.55 0.95
N VAL A 139 17.80 4.37 1.34
CA VAL A 139 17.22 3.09 0.95
C VAL A 139 16.31 2.52 2.03
N THR A 140 16.55 2.89 3.29
CA THR A 140 15.81 2.42 4.46
C THR A 140 15.69 3.50 5.53
N LEU A 141 14.68 3.40 6.41
CA LEU A 141 14.53 4.28 7.56
C LEU A 141 15.77 4.29 8.49
N PRO A 142 16.38 3.14 8.86
CA PRO A 142 17.59 3.15 9.66
C PRO A 142 18.75 3.92 9.02
N SER A 143 18.95 3.83 7.70
CA SER A 143 20.01 4.57 7.02
C SER A 143 19.78 6.08 7.05
N MET A 144 18.53 6.50 6.98
CA MET A 144 18.14 7.90 7.16
C MET A 144 18.38 8.38 8.60
N CYS A 145 17.95 7.61 9.59
CA CYS A 145 18.13 7.94 11.01
C CYS A 145 19.61 8.05 11.38
N LYS A 146 20.45 7.15 10.86
CA LYS A 146 21.91 7.21 11.02
C LYS A 146 22.48 8.55 10.55
N ASP A 147 22.15 8.97 9.34
CA ASP A 147 22.63 10.24 8.77
C ASP A 147 22.15 11.45 9.58
N MET A 148 20.90 11.44 10.04
CA MET A 148 20.35 12.46 10.93
C MET A 148 21.12 12.56 12.24
N PHE A 149 21.49 11.43 12.83
CA PHE A 149 22.23 11.39 14.08
C PHE A 149 23.63 12.01 13.91
N PHE A 150 24.38 11.59 12.89
CA PHE A 150 25.74 12.08 12.68
C PHE A 150 25.81 13.55 12.25
N LYS A 151 24.78 14.09 11.60
CA LYS A 151 24.70 15.51 11.30
C LYS A 151 24.45 16.40 12.52
N LYS A 152 23.95 15.83 13.63
CA LYS A 152 23.67 16.56 14.89
C LYS A 152 24.77 16.46 15.92
N VAL A 153 25.70 15.52 15.77
CA VAL A 153 26.83 15.37 16.69
C VAL A 153 27.93 16.29 16.13
N PRO A 154 28.31 17.38 16.83
CA PRO A 154 29.49 18.18 16.46
C PRO A 154 30.74 17.27 16.49
N SER A 155 31.58 17.38 15.49
CA SER A 155 32.90 16.76 15.44
C SER A 155 33.82 17.37 16.50
#